data_6a7ff476b4d98d36e35fbd2e8567110d
#
_entry.id   6a7ff476b4d98d36e35fbd2e8567110d
#
_cell.length_a   1.000
_cell.length_b   1.000
_cell.length_c   1.000
_cell.angle_alpha   90.00
_cell.angle_beta   90.00
_cell.angle_gamma   90.00
#
_symmetry.space_group_name_H-M   'P 1'
#
loop_
_entity.id
_entity.type
_entity.pdbx_description
1 polymer ?
#
loop_
_entity_poly.entity_id
_entity_poly.type
_entity_poly.pdbx_seq_one_letter_code
_entity_poly.pdbx_strand_id
1 'polypeptide(L)'
;MNKLDKRPTFLENVDMMIDQAIDRIDIDQNIAQKIDGLDIIVGSHSQSSIESPEEVNGTLIVQAGKAGYYIGVVDVSMKDGKVVEKTGKIDTMKFEMPDDPRIMELIEEYEKTTGRMNRNKQKMMKAKD
;
A
#
# COMPACT_ATOMS: atom_id res chain seq x y z
N MET A 1 44.81 -2.40 10.73
CA MET A 1 43.81 -3.30 10.10
C MET A 1 42.50 -2.57 10.11
N ASN A 2 42.10 -2.00 8.96
CA ASN A 2 40.87 -1.23 8.82
C ASN A 2 39.67 -2.15 9.06
N LYS A 3 38.88 -1.85 10.09
CA LYS A 3 37.49 -2.30 10.14
C LYS A 3 36.80 -1.66 8.93
N LEU A 4 36.65 -2.41 7.85
CA LEU A 4 35.76 -2.07 6.78
C LEU A 4 34.40 -1.81 7.40
N ASP A 5 33.95 -0.58 7.23
CA ASP A 5 32.61 -0.10 7.53
C ASP A 5 31.62 -1.00 6.73
N LYS A 6 31.21 -2.09 7.36
CA LYS A 6 30.18 -2.97 6.77
C LYS A 6 28.89 -2.20 6.91
N ARG A 7 28.46 -1.58 5.82
CA ARG A 7 27.06 -1.17 5.72
C ARG A 7 26.21 -2.43 5.99
N PRO A 8 25.25 -2.36 6.90
CA PRO A 8 24.39 -3.48 7.15
C PRO A 8 23.76 -3.94 5.85
N THR A 9 23.71 -5.24 5.63
CA THR A 9 23.04 -5.81 4.46
C THR A 9 21.54 -5.50 4.55
N PHE A 10 20.84 -5.56 3.40
CA PHE A 10 19.38 -5.39 3.37
C PHE A 10 18.67 -6.31 4.39
N LEU A 11 19.11 -7.57 4.55
CA LEU A 11 18.55 -8.53 5.50
C LEU A 11 18.81 -8.13 6.96
N GLU A 12 20.03 -7.66 7.29
CA GLU A 12 20.33 -7.19 8.66
C GLU A 12 19.50 -5.95 9.02
N ASN A 13 19.21 -5.09 8.03
CA ASN A 13 18.32 -3.95 8.24
C ASN A 13 16.86 -4.40 8.42
N VAL A 14 16.40 -5.42 7.68
CA VAL A 14 15.04 -5.99 7.80
C VAL A 14 14.84 -6.63 9.18
N ASP A 15 15.81 -7.41 9.68
CA ASP A 15 15.71 -8.02 11.02
C ASP A 15 15.67 -6.97 12.13
N MET A 16 16.52 -5.93 12.04
CA MET A 16 16.50 -4.83 13.00
C MET A 16 15.17 -4.03 12.95
N MET A 17 14.49 -4.05 11.83
CA MET A 17 13.20 -3.36 11.63
C MET A 17 12.01 -4.19 12.14
N ILE A 18 12.08 -5.52 12.10
CA ILE A 18 11.07 -6.41 12.69
C ILE A 18 11.05 -6.22 14.21
N ASP A 19 12.19 -6.07 14.86
CA ASP A 19 12.27 -5.80 16.29
C ASP A 19 11.73 -4.41 16.68
N GLN A 20 11.79 -3.43 15.78
CA GLN A 20 11.22 -2.08 15.97
C GLN A 20 9.75 -1.97 15.53
N ALA A 21 9.23 -2.97 14.82
CA ALA A 21 7.86 -2.98 14.25
C ALA A 21 6.74 -3.05 15.30
N ILE A 22 7.07 -3.20 16.58
CA ILE A 22 6.10 -3.19 17.68
C ILE A 22 5.60 -1.77 18.00
N ASP A 23 6.32 -0.73 17.62
CA ASP A 23 5.94 0.68 17.80
C ASP A 23 5.74 1.42 16.46
N ARG A 24 4.59 1.23 15.84
CA ARG A 24 3.76 2.13 15.00
C ARG A 24 4.42 3.24 14.15
N ILE A 25 3.91 3.36 12.90
CA ILE A 25 3.98 4.55 11.99
C ILE A 25 5.39 4.93 11.49
N ASP A 26 6.41 4.81 12.31
CA ASP A 26 7.76 5.25 11.99
C ASP A 26 8.61 4.25 11.20
N ILE A 27 8.07 3.07 10.85
CA ILE A 27 8.86 2.02 10.18
C ILE A 27 9.25 2.49 8.78
N ASP A 28 8.27 2.95 8.01
CA ASP A 28 8.51 3.38 6.63
C ASP A 28 9.43 4.60 6.60
N GLN A 29 9.27 5.54 7.54
CA GLN A 29 10.16 6.69 7.71
C GLN A 29 11.57 6.26 8.14
N ASN A 30 11.68 5.33 9.08
CA ASN A 30 12.97 4.80 9.52
C ASN A 30 13.71 4.06 8.41
N ILE A 31 12.98 3.31 7.57
CA ILE A 31 13.53 2.67 6.36
C ILE A 31 14.09 3.74 5.42
N ALA A 32 13.25 4.72 5.08
CA ALA A 32 13.63 5.80 4.18
C ALA A 32 14.85 6.59 4.68
N GLN A 33 14.96 6.81 5.99
CA GLN A 33 16.11 7.50 6.59
C GLN A 33 17.41 6.70 6.55
N LYS A 34 17.33 5.36 6.64
CA LYS A 34 18.50 4.49 6.79
C LYS A 34 18.97 3.87 5.49
N ILE A 35 18.10 3.79 4.48
CA ILE A 35 18.41 3.12 3.21
C ILE A 35 18.40 4.16 2.09
N ASP A 36 19.56 4.37 1.49
CA ASP A 36 19.68 5.23 0.33
C ASP A 36 19.23 4.51 -0.96
N GLY A 37 18.70 5.30 -1.91
CA GLY A 37 18.37 4.80 -3.24
C GLY A 37 17.00 4.10 -3.34
N LEU A 38 16.15 4.26 -2.32
CA LEU A 38 14.75 3.93 -2.42
C LEU A 38 13.99 5.11 -3.04
N ASP A 39 13.22 4.85 -4.07
CA ASP A 39 12.39 5.87 -4.69
C ASP A 39 11.01 5.98 -4.01
N ILE A 40 10.37 4.84 -3.72
CA ILE A 40 9.00 4.79 -3.19
C ILE A 40 8.87 3.67 -2.16
N ILE A 41 8.18 3.94 -1.06
CA ILE A 41 7.69 2.95 -0.10
C ILE A 41 6.17 2.95 -0.10
N VAL A 42 5.57 1.80 -0.36
CA VAL A 42 4.13 1.58 -0.26
C VAL A 42 3.83 0.84 1.02
N GLY A 43 3.37 1.56 2.03
CA GLY A 43 3.01 1.00 3.33
C GLY A 43 1.57 0.47 3.36
N SER A 44 1.30 -0.44 4.29
CA SER A 44 -0.07 -0.97 4.49
C SER A 44 -0.35 -1.46 5.91
N HIS A 45 0.65 -1.80 6.69
CA HIS A 45 0.49 -2.49 7.98
C HIS A 45 -0.27 -1.67 9.03
N SER A 46 0.02 -0.38 9.15
CA SER A 46 -0.65 0.52 10.08
C SER A 46 -2.11 0.82 9.70
N GLN A 47 -2.52 0.46 8.48
CA GLN A 47 -3.85 0.75 7.92
C GLN A 47 -4.21 2.25 7.95
N SER A 48 -3.22 3.11 8.05
CA SER A 48 -3.37 4.56 8.00
C SER A 48 -3.59 5.04 6.57
N SER A 49 -4.32 6.13 6.38
CA SER A 49 -4.38 6.82 5.10
C SER A 49 -3.46 8.04 5.15
N ILE A 50 -2.56 8.15 4.21
CA ILE A 50 -1.68 9.30 4.04
C ILE A 50 -2.25 10.13 2.89
N GLU A 51 -3.02 11.18 3.23
CA GLU A 51 -3.65 12.05 2.22
C GLU A 51 -2.60 12.86 1.45
N SER A 52 -1.56 13.29 2.14
CA SER A 52 -0.41 13.97 1.53
C SER A 52 0.82 13.11 1.72
N PRO A 53 1.32 12.46 0.66
CA PRO A 53 2.52 11.64 0.74
C PRO A 53 3.70 12.40 1.36
N GLU A 54 4.47 11.70 2.16
CA GLU A 54 5.67 12.24 2.80
C GLU A 54 6.90 11.90 1.97
N GLU A 55 7.85 12.83 1.92
CA GLU A 55 9.16 12.56 1.33
C GLU A 55 10.23 12.59 2.42
N VAL A 56 10.91 11.47 2.60
CA VAL A 56 11.98 11.30 3.58
C VAL A 56 13.23 10.80 2.87
N ASN A 57 14.33 11.52 2.99
CA ASN A 57 15.61 11.18 2.35
C ASN A 57 15.48 10.85 0.85
N GLY A 58 14.63 11.60 0.13
CA GLY A 58 14.35 11.38 -1.28
C GLY A 58 13.45 10.18 -1.58
N THR A 59 12.88 9.52 -0.57
CA THR A 59 11.94 8.40 -0.71
C THR A 59 10.51 8.89 -0.49
N LEU A 60 9.62 8.68 -1.45
CA LEU A 60 8.20 8.99 -1.31
C LEU A 60 7.51 7.87 -0.53
N ILE A 61 6.86 8.21 0.59
CA ILE A 61 6.12 7.26 1.42
C ILE A 61 4.63 7.45 1.18
N VAL A 62 3.95 6.37 0.78
CA VAL A 62 2.52 6.37 0.46
C VAL A 62 1.80 5.22 1.15
N GLN A 63 0.57 5.48 1.57
CA GLN A 63 -0.29 4.47 2.19
C GLN A 63 -1.76 4.80 1.97
N ALA A 64 -2.54 3.86 1.46
CA ALA A 64 -3.94 4.05 1.07
C ALA A 64 -4.96 3.53 2.10
N GLY A 65 -4.58 3.44 3.37
CA GLY A 65 -5.48 3.03 4.43
C GLY A 65 -5.86 1.55 4.40
N LYS A 66 -7.14 1.24 4.62
CA LYS A 66 -7.63 -0.12 4.82
C LYS A 66 -8.92 -0.41 4.03
N ALA A 67 -9.22 -1.69 3.89
CA ALA A 67 -10.52 -2.21 3.46
C ALA A 67 -11.00 -1.70 2.09
N GLY A 68 -10.12 -1.14 1.25
CA GLY A 68 -10.48 -0.64 -0.06
C GLY A 68 -11.27 0.68 -0.05
N TYR A 69 -11.22 1.44 1.04
CA TYR A 69 -11.86 2.76 1.08
C TYR A 69 -11.16 3.79 0.20
N TYR A 70 -9.88 3.56 -0.10
CA TYR A 70 -9.05 4.46 -0.89
C TYR A 70 -8.27 3.68 -1.93
N ILE A 71 -7.95 4.36 -3.02
CA ILE A 71 -6.96 3.93 -4.02
C ILE A 71 -5.80 4.91 -3.96
N GLY A 72 -4.59 4.40 -3.77
CA GLY A 72 -3.37 5.18 -3.92
C GLY A 72 -2.97 5.25 -5.39
N VAL A 73 -2.65 6.45 -5.86
CA VAL A 73 -2.12 6.71 -7.19
C VAL A 73 -0.76 7.39 -7.04
N VAL A 74 0.25 6.82 -7.68
CA VAL A 74 1.60 7.40 -7.70
C VAL A 74 2.00 7.61 -9.16
N ASP A 75 2.30 8.84 -9.51
CA ASP A 75 2.84 9.23 -10.81
C ASP A 75 4.35 9.35 -10.71
N VAL A 76 5.06 8.71 -11.63
CA VAL A 76 6.52 8.66 -11.66
C VAL A 76 7.02 9.05 -13.04
N SER A 77 7.86 10.07 -13.09
CA SER A 77 8.59 10.45 -14.29
C SER A 77 10.01 9.88 -14.26
N MET A 78 10.40 9.23 -15.33
CA MET A 78 11.73 8.62 -15.46
C MET A 78 12.53 9.24 -16.58
N LYS A 79 13.83 9.44 -16.35
CA LYS A 79 14.81 9.87 -17.35
C LYS A 79 16.10 9.08 -17.18
N ASP A 80 16.58 8.51 -18.27
CA ASP A 80 17.84 7.72 -18.29
C ASP A 80 17.86 6.61 -17.22
N GLY A 81 16.73 5.92 -17.01
CA GLY A 81 16.57 4.86 -16.03
C GLY A 81 16.53 5.29 -14.57
N LYS A 82 16.39 6.60 -14.33
CA LYS A 82 16.28 7.16 -12.96
C LYS A 82 14.97 7.88 -12.79
N VAL A 83 14.43 7.81 -11.58
CA VAL A 83 13.26 8.60 -11.17
C VAL A 83 13.69 10.07 -11.04
N VAL A 84 13.04 10.97 -11.78
CA VAL A 84 13.30 12.41 -11.76
C VAL A 84 12.20 13.20 -11.08
N GLU A 85 10.98 12.65 -11.06
CA GLU A 85 9.84 13.24 -10.38
C GLU A 85 8.91 12.14 -9.91
N LYS A 86 8.30 12.32 -8.75
CA LYS A 86 7.31 11.42 -8.20
C LYS A 86 6.31 12.20 -7.36
N THR A 87 5.04 11.89 -7.55
CA THR A 87 3.94 12.47 -6.78
C THR A 87 2.96 11.38 -6.42
N GLY A 88 2.25 11.55 -5.32
CA GLY A 88 1.25 10.59 -4.87
C GLY A 88 0.00 11.27 -4.38
N LYS A 89 -1.12 10.58 -4.47
CA LYS A 89 -2.40 10.97 -3.89
C LYS A 89 -3.21 9.75 -3.52
N ILE A 90 -4.25 9.96 -2.73
CA ILE A 90 -5.30 8.96 -2.52
C ILE A 90 -6.62 9.47 -3.06
N ASP A 91 -7.35 8.59 -3.73
CA ASP A 91 -8.71 8.83 -4.21
C ASP A 91 -9.68 7.99 -3.35
N THR A 92 -10.72 8.64 -2.81
CA THR A 92 -11.73 7.95 -2.00
C THR A 92 -12.65 7.13 -2.90
N MET A 93 -12.82 5.84 -2.55
CA MET A 93 -13.81 4.98 -3.21
C MET A 93 -15.21 5.33 -2.71
N LYS A 94 -16.07 5.81 -3.61
CA LYS A 94 -17.45 6.18 -3.30
C LYS A 94 -18.38 5.03 -3.63
N PHE A 95 -19.43 4.88 -2.84
CA PHE A 95 -20.40 3.81 -2.99
C PHE A 95 -21.19 3.92 -4.32
N GLU A 96 -21.30 5.13 -4.87
CA GLU A 96 -22.00 5.42 -6.13
C GLU A 96 -21.15 5.19 -7.38
N MET A 97 -19.86 4.81 -7.21
CA MET A 97 -19.03 4.45 -8.36
C MET A 97 -19.58 3.20 -9.04
N PRO A 98 -19.66 3.18 -10.38
CA PRO A 98 -20.12 2.01 -11.09
C PRO A 98 -19.15 0.83 -10.92
N ASP A 99 -19.69 -0.36 -10.74
CA ASP A 99 -18.92 -1.58 -10.74
C ASP A 99 -18.35 -1.90 -12.13
N ASP A 100 -17.16 -2.49 -12.19
CA ASP A 100 -16.61 -3.00 -13.45
C ASP A 100 -17.40 -4.25 -13.87
N PRO A 101 -18.03 -4.24 -15.06
CA PRO A 101 -18.87 -5.37 -15.52
C PRO A 101 -18.12 -6.71 -15.57
N ARG A 102 -16.82 -6.69 -15.90
CA ARG A 102 -16.01 -7.91 -16.00
C ARG A 102 -15.75 -8.52 -14.61
N ILE A 103 -15.54 -7.66 -13.61
CA ILE A 103 -15.37 -8.11 -12.23
C ILE A 103 -16.68 -8.65 -11.69
N MET A 104 -17.80 -8.01 -12.00
CA MET A 104 -19.13 -8.50 -11.61
C MET A 104 -19.43 -9.87 -12.21
N GLU A 105 -19.10 -10.09 -13.48
CA GLU A 105 -19.25 -11.39 -14.13
C GLU A 105 -18.42 -12.49 -13.44
N LEU A 106 -17.16 -12.21 -13.12
CA LEU A 106 -16.30 -13.14 -12.37
C LEU A 106 -16.84 -13.48 -10.98
N ILE A 107 -17.39 -12.48 -10.28
CA ILE A 107 -18.02 -12.70 -8.98
C ILE A 107 -19.25 -13.59 -9.10
N GLU A 108 -20.11 -13.36 -10.10
CA GLU A 108 -21.28 -14.19 -10.34
C GLU A 108 -20.92 -15.63 -10.70
N GLU A 109 -19.91 -15.83 -11.54
CA GLU A 109 -19.41 -17.16 -11.88
C GLU A 109 -18.88 -17.89 -10.64
N TYR A 110 -18.10 -17.20 -9.80
CA TYR A 110 -17.60 -17.74 -8.54
C TYR A 110 -18.75 -18.10 -7.59
N GLU A 111 -19.74 -17.25 -7.44
CA GLU A 111 -20.93 -17.52 -6.61
C GLU A 111 -21.70 -18.75 -7.10
N LYS A 112 -21.90 -18.88 -8.41
CA LYS A 112 -22.56 -20.05 -9.03
C LYS A 112 -21.79 -21.35 -8.78
N THR A 113 -20.46 -21.29 -8.94
CA THR A 113 -19.60 -22.48 -8.84
C THR A 113 -19.43 -22.96 -7.39
N THR A 114 -19.33 -22.04 -6.46
CA THR A 114 -19.02 -22.36 -5.04
C THR A 114 -20.24 -22.41 -4.14
N GLY A 115 -21.42 -21.97 -4.62
CA GLY A 115 -22.61 -21.78 -3.79
C GLY A 115 -22.44 -20.71 -2.70
N ARG A 116 -21.36 -19.94 -2.74
CA ARG A 116 -21.06 -18.87 -1.78
C ARG A 116 -21.54 -17.54 -2.32
N MET A 117 -22.49 -16.97 -1.64
CA MET A 117 -23.03 -15.65 -1.95
C MET A 117 -22.22 -14.56 -1.23
N ASN A 118 -21.97 -13.46 -1.91
CA ASN A 118 -21.35 -12.26 -1.32
C ASN A 118 -22.13 -11.81 -0.06
N ARG A 119 -21.42 -11.44 1.01
CA ARG A 119 -22.02 -11.03 2.30
C ARG A 119 -23.01 -9.87 2.17
N ASN A 120 -22.78 -8.95 1.26
CA ASN A 120 -23.69 -7.82 1.03
C ASN A 120 -25.00 -8.29 0.38
N LYS A 121 -24.92 -9.19 -0.60
CA LYS A 121 -26.10 -9.80 -1.24
C LYS A 121 -26.91 -10.62 -0.25
N GLN A 122 -26.23 -11.36 0.65
CA GLN A 122 -26.89 -12.08 1.75
C GLN A 122 -27.62 -11.15 2.72
N LYS A 123 -27.02 -9.99 3.08
CA LYS A 123 -27.63 -8.99 3.96
C LYS A 123 -28.85 -8.34 3.31
N MET A 124 -28.75 -8.01 2.00
CA MET A 124 -29.86 -7.41 1.26
C MET A 124 -31.06 -8.35 1.11
N MET A 125 -30.83 -9.66 0.93
CA MET A 125 -31.89 -10.66 0.87
C MET A 125 -32.58 -10.83 2.23
N LYS A 126 -31.81 -10.87 3.32
CA LYS A 126 -32.35 -10.97 4.70
C LYS A 126 -33.10 -9.71 5.17
N ALA A 127 -32.90 -8.57 4.55
CA ALA A 127 -33.59 -7.33 4.88
C ALA A 127 -34.93 -7.17 4.14
N LYS A 128 -35.25 -8.09 3.20
CA LYS A 128 -36.50 -8.09 2.43
C LYS A 128 -37.55 -9.11 2.96
N ASP A 129 -37.13 -9.97 3.87
CA ASP A 129 -37.99 -10.87 4.63
C ASP A 129 -38.37 -10.24 5.98
#